data_5ec250fc93781c15149a2654f180f1d2
#
_entry.id   5ec250fc93781c15149a2654f180f1d2
#
_cell.length_a   1.000
_cell.length_b   1.000
_cell.length_c   1.000
_cell.angle_alpha   90.00
_cell.angle_beta   90.00
_cell.angle_gamma   90.00
#
_symmetry.space_group_name_H-M   'P 1'
#
loop_
_entity.id
_entity.type
_entity.pdbx_description
1 polymer ?
#
loop_
_entity_poly.entity_id
_entity_poly.type
_entity_poly.pdbx_seq_one_letter_code
_entity_poly.pdbx_strand_id
1 'polypeptide(L)'
;MDVSQQEIAAALTLIDASLTNCENAQRRLKEGTASHSLSVHRIKALRIASTLLLHETRAFTPDELAAARVQLLSIRSKSETGLAHAQPGSGTHTRFSRIIAAMNTVLIHLDAAMEAHA
;
A
#
# COMPACT_ATOMS: atom_id res chain seq x y z
N MET A 1 -8.30 16.47 -6.56
CA MET A 1 -9.19 15.48 -7.19
C MET A 1 -9.80 14.61 -6.12
N ASP A 2 -11.09 14.54 -6.09
CA ASP A 2 -11.79 13.72 -5.10
C ASP A 2 -11.79 12.26 -5.52
N VAL A 3 -11.57 11.40 -4.53
CA VAL A 3 -11.58 9.95 -4.73
C VAL A 3 -12.97 9.45 -4.32
N SER A 4 -13.57 8.63 -5.16
CA SER A 4 -14.92 8.11 -4.90
C SER A 4 -14.92 7.13 -3.72
N GLN A 5 -16.08 6.98 -3.07
CA GLN A 5 -16.26 6.01 -2.00
C GLN A 5 -16.01 4.58 -2.47
N GLN A 6 -16.37 4.28 -3.72
CA GLN A 6 -16.13 2.96 -4.31
C GLN A 6 -14.63 2.69 -4.47
N GLU A 7 -13.86 3.69 -4.88
CA GLU A 7 -12.41 3.56 -5.00
C GLU A 7 -11.76 3.34 -3.64
N ILE A 8 -12.21 4.06 -2.61
CA ILE A 8 -11.72 3.89 -1.24
C ILE A 8 -12.05 2.48 -0.74
N ALA A 9 -13.28 2.02 -0.92
CA ALA A 9 -13.69 0.69 -0.47
C ALA A 9 -12.88 -0.42 -1.17
N ALA A 10 -12.66 -0.29 -2.48
CA ALA A 10 -11.86 -1.24 -3.23
C ALA A 10 -10.42 -1.26 -2.76
N ALA A 11 -9.83 -0.08 -2.50
CA ALA A 11 -8.48 0.03 -1.99
C ALA A 11 -8.35 -0.59 -0.59
N LEU A 12 -9.30 -0.35 0.31
CA LEU A 12 -9.31 -0.93 1.65
C LEU A 12 -9.35 -2.45 1.60
N THR A 13 -10.23 -3.02 0.78
CA THR A 13 -10.34 -4.47 0.64
C THR A 13 -9.00 -5.07 0.20
N LEU A 14 -8.37 -4.47 -0.79
CA LEU A 14 -7.10 -4.95 -1.32
C LEU A 14 -5.97 -4.79 -0.30
N ILE A 15 -5.90 -3.64 0.37
CA ILE A 15 -4.86 -3.35 1.38
C ILE A 15 -4.99 -4.32 2.55
N ASP A 16 -6.20 -4.57 3.04
CA ASP A 16 -6.42 -5.50 4.14
C ASP A 16 -6.02 -6.93 3.77
N ALA A 17 -6.33 -7.37 2.56
CA ALA A 17 -5.88 -8.68 2.06
C ALA A 17 -4.36 -8.75 1.95
N SER A 18 -3.73 -7.70 1.43
CA SER A 18 -2.28 -7.61 1.31
C SER A 18 -1.61 -7.62 2.68
N LEU A 19 -2.18 -6.91 3.64
CA LEU A 19 -1.68 -6.86 5.02
C LEU A 19 -1.71 -8.25 5.65
N THR A 20 -2.82 -8.97 5.52
CA THR A 20 -2.95 -10.33 6.02
C THR A 20 -1.89 -11.25 5.39
N ASN A 21 -1.70 -11.16 4.08
CA ASN A 21 -0.71 -11.96 3.37
C ASN A 21 0.71 -11.64 3.84
N CYS A 22 1.03 -10.37 4.04
CA CYS A 22 2.34 -9.94 4.53
C CYS A 22 2.60 -10.43 5.95
N GLU A 23 1.59 -10.35 6.82
CA GLU A 23 1.71 -10.84 8.20
C GLU A 23 1.92 -12.35 8.26
N ASN A 24 1.19 -13.10 7.42
CA ASN A 24 1.37 -14.55 7.34
C ASN A 24 2.75 -14.93 6.79
N ALA A 25 3.23 -14.20 5.79
CA ALA A 25 4.55 -14.43 5.21
C ALA A 25 5.66 -14.09 6.23
N GLN A 26 5.49 -13.02 7.02
CA GLN A 26 6.46 -12.61 8.03
C GLN A 26 6.73 -13.71 9.05
N ARG A 27 5.72 -14.48 9.43
CA ARG A 27 5.87 -15.57 10.41
C ARG A 27 6.88 -16.64 9.95
N ARG A 28 7.12 -16.74 8.64
CA ARG A 28 8.04 -17.71 8.05
C ARG A 28 9.45 -17.14 7.87
N LEU A 29 9.61 -15.83 8.10
CA LEU A 29 10.89 -15.15 7.93
C LEU A 29 11.66 -15.15 9.23
N LYS A 30 12.96 -15.38 9.14
CA LYS A 30 13.83 -15.37 10.31
C LYS A 30 14.14 -13.92 10.71
N GLU A 31 13.98 -13.62 11.99
CA GLU A 31 14.35 -12.31 12.54
C GLU A 31 15.81 -12.01 12.29
N GLY A 32 16.11 -10.73 12.04
CA GLY A 32 17.46 -10.27 11.75
C GLY A 32 17.86 -10.37 10.29
N THR A 33 17.04 -10.95 9.43
CA THR A 33 17.30 -11.00 7.98
C THR A 33 16.78 -9.75 7.29
N ALA A 34 17.36 -9.45 6.12
CA ALA A 34 16.90 -8.33 5.29
C ALA A 34 15.43 -8.52 4.86
N SER A 35 15.02 -9.76 4.57
CA SER A 35 13.63 -10.06 4.19
C SER A 35 12.66 -9.77 5.32
N HIS A 36 13.01 -10.11 6.56
CA HIS A 36 12.19 -9.82 7.73
C HIS A 36 12.07 -8.31 7.95
N SER A 37 13.18 -7.58 7.86
CA SER A 37 13.21 -6.13 8.02
C SER A 37 12.33 -5.44 6.96
N LEU A 38 12.42 -5.88 5.70
CA LEU A 38 11.56 -5.35 4.64
C LEU A 38 10.09 -5.60 4.93
N SER A 39 9.75 -6.79 5.45
CA SER A 39 8.35 -7.11 5.78
C SER A 39 7.81 -6.20 6.89
N VAL A 40 8.63 -5.86 7.90
CA VAL A 40 8.24 -4.94 8.98
C VAL A 40 7.87 -3.57 8.39
N HIS A 41 8.70 -3.04 7.51
CA HIS A 41 8.44 -1.73 6.88
C HIS A 41 7.20 -1.77 5.99
N ARG A 42 7.00 -2.85 5.24
CA ARG A 42 5.85 -3.00 4.36
C ARG A 42 4.53 -3.11 5.13
N ILE A 43 4.52 -3.89 6.20
CA ILE A 43 3.34 -4.04 7.06
C ILE A 43 2.98 -2.70 7.69
N LYS A 44 3.96 -1.97 8.19
CA LYS A 44 3.73 -0.63 8.78
C LYS A 44 3.13 0.33 7.74
N ALA A 45 3.66 0.34 6.53
CA ALA A 45 3.15 1.20 5.45
C ALA A 45 1.69 0.86 5.10
N LEU A 46 1.35 -0.43 5.03
CA LEU A 46 -0.01 -0.86 4.73
C LEU A 46 -1.00 -0.50 5.85
N ARG A 47 -0.56 -0.57 7.11
CA ARG A 47 -1.39 -0.15 8.25
C ARG A 47 -1.64 1.36 8.22
N ILE A 48 -0.62 2.14 7.90
CA ILE A 48 -0.77 3.60 7.73
C ILE A 48 -1.75 3.89 6.59
N ALA A 49 -1.61 3.18 5.47
CA ALA A 49 -2.50 3.32 4.32
C ALA A 49 -3.96 3.05 4.69
N SER A 50 -4.22 1.96 5.39
CA SER A 50 -5.57 1.60 5.84
C SER A 50 -6.15 2.68 6.75
N THR A 51 -5.37 3.17 7.71
CA THR A 51 -5.78 4.21 8.66
C THR A 51 -6.15 5.50 7.92
N LEU A 52 -5.34 5.91 6.95
CA LEU A 52 -5.60 7.12 6.17
C LEU A 52 -6.89 7.00 5.34
N LEU A 53 -7.13 5.84 4.74
CA LEU A 53 -8.34 5.60 3.94
C LEU A 53 -9.61 5.57 4.79
N LEU A 54 -9.50 5.17 6.05
CA LEU A 54 -10.62 5.17 6.99
C LEU A 54 -10.89 6.56 7.58
N HIS A 55 -10.13 7.57 7.19
CA HIS A 55 -10.23 8.94 7.71
C HIS A 55 -10.10 9.01 9.23
N GLU A 56 -9.32 8.11 9.82
CA GLU A 56 -9.07 8.16 11.25
C GLU A 56 -8.17 9.35 11.57
N THR A 57 -8.47 10.00 12.71
CA THR A 57 -7.76 11.20 13.13
C THR A 57 -6.41 10.92 13.79
N ARG A 58 -5.90 9.73 13.60
CA ARG A 58 -4.62 9.34 14.16
C ARG A 58 -3.50 10.15 13.54
N ALA A 59 -2.69 10.77 14.40
CA ALA A 59 -1.55 11.55 13.94
C ALA A 59 -0.37 10.63 13.63
N PHE A 60 0.17 10.75 12.42
CA PHE A 60 1.44 10.15 12.05
C PHE A 60 2.48 11.25 11.94
N THR A 61 3.73 10.93 12.26
CA THR A 61 4.83 11.88 12.08
C THR A 61 5.16 12.02 10.59
N PRO A 62 5.74 13.17 10.16
CA PRO A 62 6.21 13.31 8.78
C PRO A 62 7.17 12.19 8.35
N ASP A 63 8.03 11.71 9.26
CA ASP A 63 8.96 10.62 8.98
C ASP A 63 8.24 9.31 8.73
N GLU A 64 7.18 9.03 9.50
CA GLU A 64 6.37 7.82 9.30
C GLU A 64 5.65 7.86 7.96
N LEU A 65 5.10 9.01 7.58
CA LEU A 65 4.43 9.18 6.30
C LEU A 65 5.41 9.05 5.14
N ALA A 66 6.59 9.65 5.26
CA ALA A 66 7.62 9.55 4.22
C ALA A 66 8.10 8.11 4.03
N ALA A 67 8.32 7.38 5.12
CA ALA A 67 8.72 5.97 5.06
C ALA A 67 7.63 5.10 4.43
N ALA A 68 6.37 5.35 4.77
CA ALA A 68 5.24 4.65 4.16
C ALA A 68 5.17 4.92 2.66
N ARG A 69 5.39 6.17 2.25
CA ARG A 69 5.36 6.55 0.84
C ARG A 69 6.36 5.77 0.01
N VAL A 70 7.57 5.59 0.52
CA VAL A 70 8.61 4.80 -0.15
C VAL A 70 8.13 3.37 -0.41
N GLN A 71 7.52 2.73 0.59
CA GLN A 71 7.02 1.36 0.46
C GLN A 71 5.85 1.27 -0.53
N LEU A 72 4.91 2.21 -0.48
CA LEU A 72 3.76 2.22 -1.37
C LEU A 72 4.16 2.46 -2.83
N LEU A 73 5.12 3.34 -3.06
CA LEU A 73 5.69 3.58 -4.39
C LEU A 73 6.39 2.33 -4.92
N SER A 74 7.10 1.61 -4.05
CA SER A 74 7.76 0.34 -4.42
C SER A 74 6.75 -0.72 -4.84
N ILE A 75 5.64 -0.86 -4.09
CA ILE A 75 4.58 -1.79 -4.44
C ILE A 75 3.98 -1.42 -5.81
N ARG A 76 3.70 -0.14 -6.03
CA ARG A 76 3.16 0.35 -7.31
C ARG A 76 4.12 0.06 -8.46
N SER A 77 5.39 0.37 -8.30
CA SER A 77 6.40 0.17 -9.32
C SER A 77 6.54 -1.31 -9.72
N LYS A 78 6.58 -2.20 -8.73
CA LYS A 78 6.65 -3.65 -8.97
C LYS A 78 5.39 -4.16 -9.67
N SER A 79 4.25 -3.60 -9.32
CA SER A 79 2.97 -3.97 -9.93
C SER A 79 2.88 -3.48 -11.38
N GLU A 80 3.42 -2.29 -11.67
CA GLU A 80 3.51 -1.77 -13.04
C GLU A 80 4.40 -2.66 -13.91
N THR A 81 5.53 -3.12 -13.38
CA THR A 81 6.40 -4.07 -14.08
C THR A 81 5.66 -5.38 -14.33
N GLY A 82 4.99 -5.91 -13.31
CA GLY A 82 4.20 -7.13 -13.46
C GLY A 82 3.08 -6.99 -14.47
N LEU A 83 2.41 -5.84 -14.48
CA LEU A 83 1.33 -5.55 -15.43
C LEU A 83 1.86 -5.55 -16.87
N ALA A 84 3.03 -4.96 -17.11
CA ALA A 84 3.64 -4.89 -18.43
C ALA A 84 3.96 -6.29 -18.99
N HIS A 85 4.24 -7.26 -18.11
CA HIS A 85 4.55 -8.64 -18.50
C HIS A 85 3.34 -9.56 -18.46
N ALA A 86 2.21 -9.13 -17.89
CA ALA A 86 1.02 -9.95 -17.81
C ALA A 86 0.25 -9.90 -19.13
N GLN A 87 -0.36 -11.04 -19.49
CA GLN A 87 -1.16 -11.12 -20.71
C GLN A 87 -2.46 -10.34 -20.51
N PRO A 88 -2.80 -9.42 -21.45
CA PRO A 88 -4.06 -8.66 -21.36
C PRO A 88 -5.27 -9.59 -21.21
N GLY A 89 -6.18 -9.24 -20.30
CA GLY A 89 -7.38 -10.02 -20.02
C GLY A 89 -7.17 -11.20 -19.08
N SER A 90 -5.93 -11.47 -18.66
CA SER A 90 -5.65 -12.54 -17.68
C SER A 90 -6.00 -12.08 -16.25
N GLY A 91 -6.20 -13.07 -15.36
CA GLY A 91 -6.41 -12.77 -13.93
C GLY A 91 -5.22 -12.04 -13.31
N THR A 92 -4.01 -12.37 -13.73
CA THR A 92 -2.77 -11.70 -13.27
C THR A 92 -2.76 -10.23 -13.69
N HIS A 93 -3.14 -9.94 -14.93
CA HIS A 93 -3.25 -8.56 -15.42
C HIS A 93 -4.27 -7.76 -14.60
N THR A 94 -5.44 -8.32 -14.35
CA THR A 94 -6.49 -7.70 -13.55
C THR A 94 -5.99 -7.42 -12.13
N ARG A 95 -5.29 -8.38 -11.52
CA ARG A 95 -4.77 -8.24 -10.16
C ARG A 95 -3.78 -7.09 -10.06
N PHE A 96 -2.82 -6.98 -10.97
CA PHE A 96 -1.86 -5.88 -10.96
C PHE A 96 -2.53 -4.53 -11.21
N SER A 97 -3.51 -4.47 -12.11
CA SER A 97 -4.28 -3.25 -12.35
C SER A 97 -4.98 -2.76 -11.08
N ARG A 98 -5.55 -3.67 -10.31
CA ARG A 98 -6.24 -3.34 -9.04
C ARG A 98 -5.27 -2.85 -7.98
N ILE A 99 -4.09 -3.46 -7.89
CA ILE A 99 -3.05 -3.02 -6.93
C ILE A 99 -2.60 -1.60 -7.26
N ILE A 100 -2.34 -1.32 -8.53
CA ILE A 100 -1.92 0.01 -8.98
C ILE A 100 -3.00 1.05 -8.64
N ALA A 101 -4.26 0.76 -8.92
CA ALA A 101 -5.38 1.64 -8.60
C ALA A 101 -5.46 1.91 -7.09
N ALA A 102 -5.30 0.88 -6.27
CA ALA A 102 -5.32 1.02 -4.81
C ALA A 102 -4.16 1.89 -4.32
N MET A 103 -2.96 1.68 -4.86
CA MET A 103 -1.79 2.50 -4.48
C MET A 103 -1.99 3.95 -4.87
N ASN A 104 -2.54 4.22 -6.04
CA ASN A 104 -2.84 5.59 -6.47
C ASN A 104 -3.83 6.27 -5.52
N THR A 105 -4.88 5.56 -5.11
CA THR A 105 -5.86 6.07 -4.15
C THR A 105 -5.20 6.42 -2.81
N VAL A 106 -4.39 5.51 -2.27
CA VAL A 106 -3.69 5.73 -0.99
C VAL A 106 -2.73 6.91 -1.09
N LEU A 107 -1.98 7.00 -2.18
CA LEU A 107 -0.98 8.06 -2.34
C LEU A 107 -1.61 9.45 -2.36
N ILE A 108 -2.81 9.59 -2.90
CA ILE A 108 -3.57 10.85 -2.84
C ILE A 108 -3.82 11.24 -1.38
N HIS A 109 -4.29 10.30 -0.57
CA HIS A 109 -4.57 10.54 0.86
C HIS A 109 -3.29 10.81 1.65
N LEU A 110 -2.23 10.06 1.34
CA LEU A 110 -0.94 10.21 2.02
C LEU A 110 -0.30 11.55 1.71
N ASP A 111 -0.31 11.97 0.45
CA ASP A 111 0.26 13.26 0.05
C ASP A 111 -0.52 14.42 0.69
N ALA A 112 -1.84 14.30 0.81
CA ALA A 112 -2.65 15.28 1.53
C ALA A 112 -2.28 15.35 3.02
N ALA A 113 -2.04 14.20 3.65
CA ALA A 113 -1.60 14.14 5.04
C ALA A 113 -0.22 14.77 5.23
N MET A 114 0.70 14.56 4.28
CA MET A 114 2.04 15.16 4.32
C MET A 114 1.95 16.68 4.17
N GLU A 115 1.10 17.17 3.29
CA GLU A 115 0.88 18.63 3.12
C GLU A 115 0.35 19.28 4.40
N ALA A 116 -0.47 18.57 5.17
CA ALA A 116 -1.01 19.06 6.42
C ALA A 116 0.08 19.30 7.49
N HIS A 117 1.25 18.68 7.33
CA HIS A 117 2.42 18.87 8.21
C HIS A 117 3.39 19.94 7.72
N ALA A 118 3.16 20.47 6.53
CA ALA A 118 4.05 21.46 5.94
C ALA A 118 3.91 22.86 6.61
#